data_8f9e33591fb4c0537104cb71f2338bb9
#
_entry.id   8f9e33591fb4c0537104cb71f2338bb9
#
_cell.length_a   1.000
_cell.length_b   1.000
_cell.length_c   1.000
_cell.angle_alpha   90.00
_cell.angle_beta   90.00
_cell.angle_gamma   90.00
#
_symmetry.space_group_name_H-M   'P 1'
#
loop_
_entity.id
_entity.type
_entity.pdbx_description
1 polymer ?
#
loop_
_entity_poly.entity_id
_entity_poly.type
_entity_poly.pdbx_seq_one_letter_code
_entity_poly.pdbx_strand_id
1 'polypeptide(L)'
;MIDKKFIGNLDLVRSNFKGSQIIVSTWEVQDNIKTNLMKNYEDVIFIFNKDIGSISKDIDGIKFVTNLNRMIVSTYNGLISSSKKISIKIRTDSYFYDKKIIYFLDEILRKNKLDNVDVISRMTKFCVFDRYVINCNLFARNPHSHLPFLFHPGDILFAGLTSDLLKLFEIPLSKPKIIEKRISLKNICYMRYSPEQYIWVECIKKINGGRYVFEGNFNYTSSDIVKSEIYYVNNFIPFDTKEIGFCWPKHSKHYFNKGRLSIYRRDDWINLYRKYVIHKPIEYSLGQRIRGLMITSMKIYFLIRNMLLRFRFVRRLTYRLFVKRG
;
A
#
# COMPACT_ATOMS: atom_id res chain seq x y z
N MET A 1 -1.88 -18.34 4.96
CA MET A 1 -1.97 -19.82 4.89
C MET A 1 -0.65 -20.33 4.35
N ILE A 2 -0.07 -21.31 4.99
CA ILE A 2 1.17 -21.96 4.55
C ILE A 2 0.76 -23.04 3.55
N ASP A 3 0.94 -22.79 2.28
CA ASP A 3 0.62 -23.69 1.18
C ASP A 3 1.83 -23.86 0.23
N LYS A 4 1.69 -24.70 -0.78
CA LYS A 4 2.76 -24.93 -1.78
C LYS A 4 3.22 -23.65 -2.48
N LYS A 5 2.30 -22.66 -2.67
CA LYS A 5 2.65 -21.38 -3.31
C LYS A 5 3.52 -20.51 -2.39
N PHE A 6 3.17 -20.47 -1.11
CA PHE A 6 3.99 -19.78 -0.11
C PHE A 6 5.41 -20.37 -0.06
N ILE A 7 5.53 -21.70 -0.03
CA ILE A 7 6.84 -22.36 -0.01
C ILE A 7 7.67 -21.98 -1.24
N GLY A 8 7.11 -22.09 -2.45
CA GLY A 8 7.80 -21.68 -3.67
C GLY A 8 8.18 -20.20 -3.69
N ASN A 9 7.34 -19.31 -3.16
CA ASN A 9 7.67 -17.89 -3.03
C ASN A 9 8.82 -17.65 -2.05
N LEU A 10 8.83 -18.37 -0.92
CA LEU A 10 9.89 -18.29 0.08
C LEU A 10 11.24 -18.73 -0.51
N ASP A 11 11.25 -19.84 -1.25
CA ASP A 11 12.47 -20.34 -1.91
C ASP A 11 13.01 -19.34 -2.94
N LEU A 12 12.15 -18.68 -3.70
CA LEU A 12 12.55 -17.60 -4.61
C LEU A 12 13.16 -16.42 -3.86
N VAL A 13 12.59 -16.01 -2.74
CA VAL A 13 13.16 -14.94 -1.91
C VAL A 13 14.52 -15.35 -1.36
N ARG A 14 14.64 -16.55 -0.81
CA ARG A 14 15.93 -17.07 -0.29
C ARG A 14 17.02 -17.12 -1.36
N SER A 15 16.70 -17.58 -2.57
CA SER A 15 17.64 -17.68 -3.67
C SER A 15 18.13 -16.31 -4.17
N ASN A 16 17.22 -15.32 -4.24
CA ASN A 16 17.55 -13.97 -4.70
C ASN A 16 18.26 -13.12 -3.64
N PHE A 17 17.99 -13.33 -2.34
CA PHE A 17 18.54 -12.53 -1.25
C PHE A 17 19.45 -13.35 -0.33
N LYS A 18 20.39 -14.09 -0.91
CA LYS A 18 21.38 -14.87 -0.15
C LYS A 18 22.14 -13.99 0.85
N GLY A 19 22.29 -14.47 2.09
CA GLY A 19 22.94 -13.75 3.19
C GLY A 19 22.10 -12.66 3.85
N SER A 20 20.87 -12.46 3.41
CA SER A 20 19.91 -11.60 4.11
C SER A 20 19.22 -12.36 5.24
N GLN A 21 18.83 -11.64 6.29
CA GLN A 21 17.95 -12.15 7.31
C GLN A 21 16.53 -12.25 6.74
N ILE A 22 15.97 -13.46 6.71
CA ILE A 22 14.60 -13.68 6.24
C ILE A 22 13.71 -13.96 7.44
N ILE A 23 12.63 -13.19 7.56
CA ILE A 23 11.66 -13.31 8.66
C ILE A 23 10.28 -13.56 8.06
N VAL A 24 9.65 -14.64 8.48
CA VAL A 24 8.28 -14.98 8.13
C VAL A 24 7.39 -14.78 9.34
N SER A 25 6.62 -13.70 9.36
CA SER A 25 5.62 -13.44 10.39
C SER A 25 4.25 -13.91 9.92
N THR A 26 3.74 -14.94 10.55
CA THR A 26 2.49 -15.64 10.20
C THR A 26 1.63 -15.92 11.43
N TRP A 27 0.52 -16.63 11.25
CA TRP A 27 -0.38 -17.01 12.33
C TRP A 27 -0.01 -18.40 12.89
N GLU A 28 -0.39 -18.64 14.11
CA GLU A 28 -0.25 -19.95 14.73
C GLU A 28 -0.80 -21.04 13.82
N VAL A 29 -0.07 -22.13 13.73
CA VAL A 29 -0.42 -23.35 12.99
C VAL A 29 -0.16 -24.56 13.90
N GLN A 30 -0.57 -25.76 13.48
CA GLN A 30 -0.33 -26.99 14.20
C GLN A 30 1.17 -27.22 14.42
N ASP A 31 1.53 -27.81 15.55
CA ASP A 31 2.93 -27.96 15.97
C ASP A 31 3.76 -28.83 15.01
N ASN A 32 3.17 -29.83 14.38
CA ASN A 32 3.81 -30.60 13.33
C ASN A 32 4.22 -29.75 12.11
N ILE A 33 3.40 -28.76 11.75
CA ILE A 33 3.70 -27.80 10.66
C ILE A 33 4.82 -26.86 11.10
N LYS A 34 4.79 -26.34 12.33
CA LYS A 34 5.86 -25.49 12.89
C LYS A 34 7.19 -26.21 12.85
N THR A 35 7.24 -27.41 13.43
CA THR A 35 8.45 -28.23 13.51
C THR A 35 9.02 -28.53 12.13
N ASN A 36 8.16 -28.88 11.18
CA ASN A 36 8.57 -29.17 9.79
C ASN A 36 9.15 -27.91 9.10
N LEU A 37 8.51 -26.75 9.27
CA LEU A 37 9.02 -25.49 8.72
C LEU A 37 10.37 -25.11 9.31
N MET A 38 10.51 -25.16 10.62
CA MET A 38 11.75 -24.79 11.31
C MET A 38 12.90 -25.73 10.96
N LYS A 39 12.62 -27.03 10.77
CA LYS A 39 13.62 -28.01 10.34
C LYS A 39 14.07 -27.83 8.89
N ASN A 40 13.14 -27.50 7.97
CA ASN A 40 13.47 -27.37 6.55
C ASN A 40 14.03 -25.98 6.17
N TYR A 41 13.86 -24.98 7.03
CA TYR A 41 14.25 -23.58 6.80
C TYR A 41 14.99 -23.01 8.00
N GLU A 42 16.12 -23.61 8.39
CA GLU A 42 16.93 -23.21 9.56
C GLU A 42 17.48 -21.77 9.44
N ASP A 43 17.64 -21.29 8.21
CA ASP A 43 18.06 -19.92 7.88
C ASP A 43 16.94 -18.87 7.91
N VAL A 44 15.69 -19.28 8.22
CA VAL A 44 14.51 -18.42 8.27
C VAL A 44 13.98 -18.28 9.69
N ILE A 45 13.75 -17.05 10.12
CA ILE A 45 13.12 -16.78 11.40
C ILE A 45 11.59 -16.82 11.23
N PHE A 46 10.92 -17.77 11.89
CA PHE A 46 9.47 -17.86 11.89
C PHE A 46 8.89 -17.25 13.16
N ILE A 47 7.92 -16.35 13.00
CA ILE A 47 7.14 -15.73 14.07
C ILE A 47 5.70 -16.17 13.91
N PHE A 48 5.23 -16.98 14.85
CA PHE A 48 3.86 -17.46 14.89
C PHE A 48 3.03 -16.57 15.83
N ASN A 49 2.18 -15.74 15.24
CA ASN A 49 1.35 -14.80 15.97
C ASN A 49 0.01 -15.43 16.37
N LYS A 50 -0.50 -15.11 17.55
CA LYS A 50 -1.88 -15.42 17.91
C LYS A 50 -2.82 -14.65 16.99
N ASP A 51 -3.75 -15.35 16.32
CA ASP A 51 -4.69 -14.71 15.40
C ASP A 51 -5.72 -13.86 16.16
N ILE A 52 -5.71 -12.57 15.88
CA ILE A 52 -6.63 -11.58 16.48
C ILE A 52 -7.96 -11.46 15.72
N GLY A 53 -8.17 -12.25 14.68
CA GLY A 53 -9.37 -12.21 13.84
C GLY A 53 -9.43 -11.04 12.86
N SER A 54 -10.43 -11.09 12.00
CA SER A 54 -10.77 -10.01 11.08
C SER A 54 -11.80 -9.07 11.71
N ILE A 55 -11.79 -7.81 11.30
CA ILE A 55 -12.88 -6.88 11.62
C ILE A 55 -14.00 -7.11 10.59
N SER A 56 -15.22 -7.29 11.05
CA SER A 56 -16.38 -7.43 10.17
C SER A 56 -17.58 -6.63 10.66
N LYS A 57 -18.44 -6.21 9.72
CA LYS A 57 -19.72 -5.52 9.99
C LYS A 57 -20.69 -5.79 8.87
N ASP A 58 -21.95 -6.05 9.21
CA ASP A 58 -23.02 -6.17 8.24
C ASP A 58 -23.62 -4.80 7.91
N ILE A 59 -23.71 -4.50 6.62
CA ILE A 59 -24.33 -3.29 6.09
C ILE A 59 -25.26 -3.66 4.95
N ASP A 60 -26.55 -3.36 5.06
CA ASP A 60 -27.59 -3.68 4.07
C ASP A 60 -27.68 -5.20 3.74
N GLY A 61 -27.37 -6.08 4.70
CA GLY A 61 -27.34 -7.53 4.49
C GLY A 61 -26.11 -8.02 3.72
N ILE A 62 -25.06 -7.22 3.64
CA ILE A 62 -23.78 -7.57 3.06
C ILE A 62 -22.72 -7.52 4.16
N LYS A 63 -22.01 -8.62 4.38
CA LYS A 63 -20.93 -8.69 5.34
C LYS A 63 -19.64 -8.10 4.75
N PHE A 64 -19.21 -6.99 5.30
CA PHE A 64 -17.90 -6.40 4.99
C PHE A 64 -16.85 -6.91 5.96
N VAL A 65 -15.68 -7.28 5.44
CA VAL A 65 -14.58 -7.85 6.22
C VAL A 65 -13.28 -7.15 5.85
N THR A 66 -12.45 -6.87 6.86
CA THR A 66 -11.08 -6.38 6.64
C THR A 66 -10.09 -7.10 7.55
N ASN A 67 -8.93 -7.43 7.02
CA ASN A 67 -7.80 -8.01 7.73
C ASN A 67 -6.77 -6.95 8.18
N LEU A 68 -7.18 -5.69 8.31
CA LEU A 68 -6.30 -4.57 8.66
C LEU A 68 -5.47 -4.86 9.93
N ASN A 69 -6.11 -5.25 11.02
CA ASN A 69 -5.40 -5.52 12.27
C ASN A 69 -4.42 -6.69 12.15
N ARG A 70 -4.83 -7.74 11.43
CA ARG A 70 -3.92 -8.85 11.11
C ARG A 70 -2.67 -8.37 10.37
N MET A 71 -2.83 -7.47 9.37
CA MET A 71 -1.71 -6.90 8.63
C MET A 71 -0.80 -6.07 9.54
N ILE A 72 -1.35 -5.24 10.42
CA ILE A 72 -0.58 -4.44 11.37
C ILE A 72 0.24 -5.36 12.28
N VAL A 73 -0.39 -6.31 12.97
CA VAL A 73 0.27 -7.19 13.93
C VAL A 73 1.36 -8.04 13.29
N SER A 74 1.04 -8.71 12.18
CA SER A 74 2.04 -9.57 11.54
C SER A 74 3.23 -8.78 10.99
N THR A 75 2.99 -7.60 10.41
CA THR A 75 4.09 -6.77 9.88
C THR A 75 4.92 -6.18 11.00
N TYR A 76 4.30 -5.64 12.05
CA TYR A 76 5.01 -5.05 13.19
C TYR A 76 5.89 -6.09 13.91
N ASN A 77 5.35 -7.27 14.23
CA ASN A 77 6.11 -8.32 14.87
C ASN A 77 7.25 -8.86 14.01
N GLY A 78 7.05 -8.93 12.69
CA GLY A 78 8.14 -9.25 11.76
C GLY A 78 9.25 -8.21 11.76
N LEU A 79 8.90 -6.92 11.76
CA LEU A 79 9.88 -5.82 11.75
C LEU A 79 10.65 -5.69 13.07
N ILE A 80 10.00 -5.87 14.22
CA ILE A 80 10.64 -5.86 15.56
C ILE A 80 11.73 -6.93 15.66
N SER A 81 11.52 -8.07 15.02
CA SER A 81 12.48 -9.19 15.06
C SER A 81 13.66 -9.02 14.09
N SER A 82 13.67 -7.94 13.31
CA SER A 82 14.78 -7.65 12.40
C SER A 82 15.95 -7.03 13.15
N SER A 83 17.14 -7.62 12.99
CA SER A 83 18.41 -7.04 13.44
C SER A 83 19.09 -6.17 12.38
N LYS A 84 18.50 -6.01 11.21
CA LYS A 84 19.10 -5.29 10.08
C LYS A 84 18.61 -3.85 10.00
N LYS A 85 19.49 -2.94 9.57
CA LYS A 85 19.20 -1.51 9.41
C LYS A 85 18.18 -1.23 8.31
N ILE A 86 18.15 -2.08 7.28
CA ILE A 86 17.25 -1.96 6.13
C ILE A 86 16.36 -3.19 6.08
N SER A 87 15.07 -2.98 5.88
CA SER A 87 14.08 -4.05 5.72
C SER A 87 13.28 -3.89 4.44
N ILE A 88 12.88 -5.03 3.87
CA ILE A 88 11.95 -5.12 2.76
C ILE A 88 10.74 -5.92 3.25
N LYS A 89 9.60 -5.26 3.40
CA LYS A 89 8.32 -5.89 3.75
C LYS A 89 7.57 -6.26 2.48
N ILE A 90 7.25 -7.52 2.35
CA ILE A 90 6.37 -8.03 1.28
C ILE A 90 5.24 -8.88 1.88
N ARG A 91 4.31 -9.29 1.04
CA ARG A 91 3.25 -10.25 1.37
C ARG A 91 3.72 -11.67 1.07
N THR A 92 3.24 -12.64 1.82
CA THR A 92 3.57 -14.07 1.63
C THR A 92 3.06 -14.66 0.31
N ASP A 93 2.07 -14.00 -0.34
CA ASP A 93 1.54 -14.36 -1.66
C ASP A 93 2.25 -13.61 -2.82
N SER A 94 3.44 -13.07 -2.55
CA SER A 94 4.28 -12.35 -3.51
C SER A 94 5.73 -12.81 -3.41
N TYR A 95 6.54 -12.48 -4.42
CA TYR A 95 7.95 -12.87 -4.49
C TYR A 95 8.76 -11.90 -5.34
N PHE A 96 10.09 -11.98 -5.20
CA PHE A 96 11.02 -11.35 -6.11
C PHE A 96 11.57 -12.40 -7.09
N TYR A 97 11.56 -12.05 -8.38
CA TYR A 97 12.25 -12.81 -9.41
C TYR A 97 13.62 -12.21 -9.79
N ASP A 98 13.94 -11.03 -9.23
CA ASP A 98 15.19 -10.29 -9.43
C ASP A 98 15.47 -9.47 -8.16
N LYS A 99 16.72 -9.11 -7.93
CA LYS A 99 17.21 -8.32 -6.79
C LYS A 99 17.40 -6.83 -7.08
N LYS A 100 16.84 -6.30 -8.17
CA LYS A 100 16.98 -4.87 -8.58
C LYS A 100 16.62 -3.87 -7.51
N ILE A 101 15.71 -4.22 -6.60
CA ILE A 101 15.32 -3.36 -5.48
C ILE A 101 16.53 -2.95 -4.61
N ILE A 102 17.55 -3.81 -4.50
CA ILE A 102 18.76 -3.50 -3.72
C ILE A 102 19.52 -2.34 -4.33
N TYR A 103 19.62 -2.29 -5.66
CA TYR A 103 20.23 -1.16 -6.35
C TYR A 103 19.51 0.16 -6.03
N PHE A 104 18.17 0.19 -6.11
CA PHE A 104 17.40 1.39 -5.80
C PHE A 104 17.48 1.79 -4.33
N LEU A 105 17.52 0.82 -3.41
CA LEU A 105 17.75 1.10 -1.99
C LEU A 105 19.11 1.77 -1.77
N ASP A 106 20.16 1.31 -2.43
CA ASP A 106 21.49 1.92 -2.36
C ASP A 106 21.47 3.35 -2.92
N GLU A 107 20.91 3.54 -4.11
CA GLU A 107 20.79 4.87 -4.74
C GLU A 107 20.05 5.87 -3.84
N ILE A 108 18.90 5.48 -3.28
CA ILE A 108 18.05 6.37 -2.51
C ILE A 108 18.59 6.59 -1.08
N LEU A 109 18.95 5.52 -0.37
CA LEU A 109 19.30 5.61 1.05
C LEU A 109 20.74 6.07 1.28
N ARG A 110 21.67 5.74 0.38
CA ARG A 110 23.08 6.06 0.52
C ARG A 110 23.50 7.25 -0.34
N LYS A 111 23.09 7.26 -1.63
CA LYS A 111 23.51 8.30 -2.57
C LYS A 111 22.54 9.47 -2.69
N ASN A 112 21.32 9.36 -2.12
CA ASN A 112 20.25 10.36 -2.26
C ASN A 112 19.90 10.68 -3.72
N LYS A 113 19.94 9.70 -4.62
CA LYS A 113 19.68 9.83 -6.05
C LYS A 113 18.52 8.97 -6.50
N LEU A 114 17.80 9.44 -7.50
CA LEU A 114 16.76 8.72 -8.22
C LEU A 114 16.80 9.14 -9.68
N ASP A 115 17.13 8.20 -10.61
CA ASP A 115 17.18 8.47 -12.05
C ASP A 115 17.93 9.78 -12.41
N ASN A 116 19.10 9.99 -11.84
CA ASN A 116 19.92 11.23 -11.95
C ASN A 116 19.28 12.50 -11.36
N VAL A 117 18.17 12.37 -10.63
CA VAL A 117 17.61 13.48 -9.83
C VAL A 117 18.10 13.37 -8.40
N ASP A 118 18.67 14.46 -7.90
CA ASP A 118 19.02 14.54 -6.49
C ASP A 118 17.76 14.64 -5.64
N VAL A 119 17.51 13.62 -4.81
CA VAL A 119 16.34 13.57 -3.89
C VAL A 119 16.74 13.94 -2.46
N ILE A 120 17.65 14.88 -2.34
CA ILE A 120 18.19 15.33 -1.05
C ILE A 120 17.17 16.19 -0.31
N SER A 121 16.51 17.09 -1.04
CA SER A 121 15.59 18.06 -0.45
C SER A 121 14.27 17.39 -0.08
N ARG A 122 13.83 17.67 1.14
CA ARG A 122 12.52 17.24 1.66
C ARG A 122 11.95 18.36 2.53
N MET A 123 10.65 18.53 2.53
CA MET A 123 9.98 19.50 3.40
C MET A 123 9.87 18.92 4.81
N THR A 124 10.76 19.33 5.73
CA THR A 124 10.90 18.78 7.11
C THR A 124 9.57 18.65 7.84
N LYS A 125 8.68 19.65 7.71
CA LYS A 125 7.34 19.65 8.32
C LYS A 125 6.47 18.44 7.91
N PHE A 126 6.71 17.84 6.74
CA PHE A 126 5.94 16.74 6.19
C PHE A 126 6.71 15.43 6.15
N CYS A 127 7.94 15.41 6.70
CA CYS A 127 8.72 14.20 6.83
C CYS A 127 8.28 13.39 8.06
N VAL A 128 7.75 12.21 7.81
CA VAL A 128 7.37 11.21 8.82
C VAL A 128 8.53 10.24 9.04
N PHE A 129 9.21 9.91 7.96
CA PHE A 129 10.35 9.00 7.93
C PHE A 129 11.67 9.75 7.91
N ASP A 130 12.71 9.14 8.46
CA ASP A 130 14.06 9.71 8.41
C ASP A 130 14.65 9.66 7.01
N ARG A 131 14.28 8.62 6.23
CA ARG A 131 14.65 8.45 4.83
C ARG A 131 13.41 8.11 4.00
N TYR A 132 13.54 8.21 2.69
CA TYR A 132 12.49 7.75 1.79
C TYR A 132 12.25 6.24 1.94
N VAL A 133 10.98 5.86 1.90
CA VAL A 133 10.53 4.47 1.81
C VAL A 133 10.14 4.18 0.36
N ILE A 134 10.75 3.18 -0.23
CA ILE A 134 10.31 2.63 -1.52
C ILE A 134 8.99 1.91 -1.30
N ASN A 135 7.99 2.22 -2.11
CA ASN A 135 6.77 1.42 -2.18
C ASN A 135 6.54 0.90 -3.59
N CYS A 136 5.98 -0.30 -3.70
CA CYS A 136 5.43 -0.75 -4.98
C CYS A 136 4.22 0.13 -5.33
N ASN A 137 4.17 0.65 -6.54
CA ASN A 137 3.07 1.50 -6.98
C ASN A 137 1.74 0.75 -7.12
N LEU A 138 1.77 -0.57 -7.02
CA LEU A 138 0.60 -1.43 -7.06
C LEU A 138 -0.40 -1.01 -5.96
N PHE A 139 -1.52 -0.44 -6.38
CA PHE A 139 -2.53 0.19 -5.54
C PHE A 139 -2.11 1.43 -4.73
N ALA A 140 -0.93 2.01 -4.92
CA ALA A 140 -0.64 3.36 -4.43
C ALA A 140 -1.50 4.37 -5.21
N ARG A 141 -2.56 4.89 -4.57
CA ARG A 141 -3.61 5.63 -5.28
C ARG A 141 -3.24 7.08 -5.53
N ASN A 142 -3.43 7.49 -6.78
CA ASN A 142 -3.35 8.89 -7.18
C ASN A 142 -4.69 9.58 -6.91
N PRO A 143 -4.75 10.64 -6.06
CA PRO A 143 -5.98 11.35 -5.74
C PRO A 143 -6.69 11.97 -6.94
N HIS A 144 -5.96 12.26 -8.02
CA HIS A 144 -6.54 12.81 -9.24
C HIS A 144 -7.11 11.75 -10.20
N SER A 145 -7.04 10.48 -9.84
CA SER A 145 -7.60 9.40 -10.63
C SER A 145 -9.13 9.27 -10.48
N HIS A 146 -9.70 8.31 -11.20
CA HIS A 146 -11.11 7.92 -11.08
C HIS A 146 -11.41 7.14 -9.78
N LEU A 147 -10.40 6.75 -9.03
CA LEU A 147 -10.49 6.15 -7.68
C LEU A 147 -9.70 7.04 -6.71
N PRO A 148 -10.25 8.17 -6.28
CA PRO A 148 -9.55 9.21 -5.54
C PRO A 148 -9.42 8.85 -4.05
N PHE A 149 -8.59 7.85 -3.74
CA PHE A 149 -8.24 7.54 -2.36
C PHE A 149 -7.00 8.37 -1.96
N LEU A 150 -7.22 9.32 -1.03
CA LEU A 150 -6.16 10.17 -0.49
C LEU A 150 -5.34 9.42 0.55
N PHE A 151 -4.08 9.80 0.76
CA PHE A 151 -3.21 9.17 1.76
C PHE A 151 -3.11 7.64 1.62
N HIS A 152 -3.03 7.14 0.39
CA HIS A 152 -3.06 5.72 0.09
C HIS A 152 -1.78 5.24 -0.60
N PRO A 153 -0.72 4.89 0.17
CA PRO A 153 0.58 4.50 -0.39
C PRO A 153 0.63 3.05 -0.91
N GLY A 154 -0.48 2.29 -0.80
CA GLY A 154 -0.47 0.85 -0.98
C GLY A 154 0.02 0.11 0.28
N ASP A 155 0.11 -1.22 0.22
CA ASP A 155 0.56 -2.06 1.34
C ASP A 155 1.33 -3.31 0.90
N ILE A 156 1.49 -3.49 -0.41
CA ILE A 156 2.00 -4.74 -0.97
C ILE A 156 3.49 -4.90 -0.68
N LEU A 157 4.25 -3.84 -0.89
CA LEU A 157 5.68 -3.80 -0.64
C LEU A 157 6.08 -2.44 -0.08
N PHE A 158 6.90 -2.47 0.98
CA PHE A 158 7.65 -1.33 1.48
C PHE A 158 9.11 -1.73 1.69
N ALA A 159 10.05 -0.85 1.33
CA ALA A 159 11.47 -1.07 1.57
C ALA A 159 12.16 0.25 1.99
N GLY A 160 12.96 0.19 3.05
CA GLY A 160 13.62 1.37 3.61
C GLY A 160 14.33 1.04 4.93
N LEU A 161 14.60 2.08 5.73
CA LEU A 161 15.12 1.86 7.07
C LEU A 161 14.12 1.07 7.90
N THR A 162 14.60 0.09 8.64
CA THR A 162 13.76 -0.72 9.55
C THR A 162 13.04 0.16 10.56
N SER A 163 13.70 1.19 11.09
CA SER A 163 13.10 2.19 11.99
C SER A 163 11.94 2.94 11.36
N ASP A 164 12.03 3.30 10.07
CA ASP A 164 10.95 4.00 9.37
C ASP A 164 9.75 3.09 9.08
N LEU A 165 10.01 1.82 8.73
CA LEU A 165 8.95 0.84 8.58
C LEU A 165 8.30 0.50 9.93
N LEU A 166 9.05 0.47 11.02
CA LEU A 166 8.48 0.34 12.37
C LEU A 166 7.56 1.51 12.69
N LYS A 167 7.97 2.76 12.45
CA LYS A 167 7.10 3.94 12.62
C LYS A 167 5.76 3.77 11.89
N LEU A 168 5.80 3.20 10.66
CA LEU A 168 4.60 3.01 9.83
C LEU A 168 3.61 2.00 10.44
N PHE A 169 4.09 0.94 11.09
CA PHE A 169 3.26 -0.15 11.60
C PHE A 169 3.07 -0.14 13.12
N GLU A 170 3.80 0.69 13.86
CA GLU A 170 3.62 0.91 15.31
C GLU A 170 2.47 1.89 15.57
N ILE A 171 1.27 1.47 15.21
CA ILE A 171 0.03 2.25 15.25
C ILE A 171 -1.07 1.49 16.00
N PRO A 172 -2.10 2.19 16.52
CA PRO A 172 -3.22 1.53 17.18
C PRO A 172 -3.96 0.55 16.27
N LEU A 173 -4.47 -0.53 16.84
CA LEU A 173 -5.38 -1.42 16.14
C LEU A 173 -6.71 -0.72 15.87
N SER A 174 -7.26 -0.97 14.70
CA SER A 174 -8.53 -0.37 14.29
C SER A 174 -9.73 -1.01 14.99
N LYS A 175 -10.78 -0.23 15.20
CA LYS A 175 -12.06 -0.67 15.75
C LYS A 175 -13.07 -0.94 14.62
N PRO A 176 -14.15 -1.71 14.88
CA PRO A 176 -15.19 -2.02 13.87
C PRO A 176 -15.85 -0.80 13.22
N LYS A 177 -15.81 0.37 13.87
CA LYS A 177 -16.31 1.64 13.33
C LYS A 177 -15.61 2.11 12.04
N ILE A 178 -14.47 1.51 11.67
CA ILE A 178 -13.81 1.80 10.38
C ILE A 178 -14.69 1.38 9.20
N ILE A 179 -15.54 0.35 9.39
CA ILE A 179 -16.53 -0.10 8.41
C ILE A 179 -17.79 0.74 8.61
N GLU A 180 -18.00 1.69 7.72
CA GLU A 180 -19.12 2.63 7.76
C GLU A 180 -19.54 2.94 6.32
N LYS A 181 -20.87 2.88 6.06
CA LYS A 181 -21.42 3.20 4.74
C LYS A 181 -21.71 4.68 4.66
N ARG A 182 -21.17 5.34 3.66
CA ARG A 182 -21.64 6.65 3.21
C ARG A 182 -21.78 6.69 1.69
N ILE A 183 -22.84 7.33 1.26
CA ILE A 183 -23.18 7.50 -0.16
C ILE A 183 -23.26 8.99 -0.44
N SER A 184 -22.38 9.47 -1.31
CA SER A 184 -22.41 10.83 -1.85
C SER A 184 -22.56 10.81 -3.36
N LEU A 185 -22.76 11.96 -4.00
CA LEU A 185 -22.78 12.08 -5.46
C LEU A 185 -21.46 11.63 -6.10
N LYS A 186 -20.35 11.93 -5.40
CA LYS A 186 -19.00 11.67 -5.92
C LYS A 186 -18.50 10.28 -5.59
N ASN A 187 -18.94 9.68 -4.47
CA ASN A 187 -18.36 8.43 -4.00
C ASN A 187 -19.37 7.58 -3.21
N ILE A 188 -19.27 6.27 -3.39
CA ILE A 188 -19.92 5.27 -2.54
C ILE A 188 -18.80 4.54 -1.82
N CYS A 189 -18.71 4.74 -0.51
CA CYS A 189 -17.67 4.16 0.30
C CYS A 189 -18.26 3.41 1.50
N TYR A 190 -17.67 2.25 1.79
CA TYR A 190 -18.07 1.40 2.92
C TYR A 190 -17.01 1.37 4.02
N MET A 191 -15.96 2.16 3.87
CA MET A 191 -14.91 2.29 4.87
C MET A 191 -14.52 3.77 5.02
N ARG A 192 -14.39 4.21 6.27
CA ARG A 192 -13.84 5.54 6.57
C ARG A 192 -12.43 5.68 6.00
N TYR A 193 -11.60 4.65 6.19
CA TYR A 193 -10.29 4.48 5.60
C TYR A 193 -10.19 3.09 4.99
N SER A 194 -9.55 2.94 3.83
CA SER A 194 -9.05 1.64 3.43
C SER A 194 -7.92 1.19 4.39
N PRO A 195 -7.55 -0.10 4.44
CA PRO A 195 -6.45 -0.56 5.28
C PRO A 195 -5.16 0.25 5.11
N GLU A 196 -4.78 0.53 3.88
CA GLU A 196 -3.57 1.26 3.50
C GLU A 196 -3.63 2.73 3.95
N GLN A 197 -4.81 3.35 3.84
CA GLN A 197 -5.04 4.71 4.34
C GLN A 197 -4.96 4.76 5.86
N TYR A 198 -5.58 3.79 6.54
CA TYR A 198 -5.57 3.73 8.00
C TYR A 198 -4.14 3.71 8.54
N ILE A 199 -3.31 2.83 7.99
CA ILE A 199 -1.91 2.69 8.40
C ILE A 199 -1.18 4.02 8.23
N TRP A 200 -1.30 4.66 7.08
CA TRP A 200 -0.59 5.90 6.80
C TRP A 200 -1.12 7.09 7.61
N VAL A 201 -2.44 7.25 7.71
CA VAL A 201 -3.06 8.35 8.46
C VAL A 201 -2.80 8.24 9.96
N GLU A 202 -2.86 7.05 10.56
CA GLU A 202 -2.54 6.86 12.00
C GLU A 202 -1.04 7.06 12.27
N CYS A 203 -0.17 6.67 11.34
CA CYS A 203 1.26 6.95 11.43
C CYS A 203 1.53 8.47 11.43
N ILE A 204 0.97 9.22 10.49
CA ILE A 204 1.08 10.69 10.46
C ILE A 204 0.51 11.31 11.72
N LYS A 205 -0.67 10.88 12.14
CA LYS A 205 -1.32 11.37 13.37
C LYS A 205 -0.45 11.18 14.60
N LYS A 206 0.18 10.03 14.76
CA LYS A 206 1.09 9.75 15.88
C LYS A 206 2.22 10.78 15.94
N ILE A 207 2.85 11.09 14.81
CA ILE A 207 3.97 12.04 14.71
C ILE A 207 3.50 13.48 14.88
N ASN A 208 2.29 13.80 14.45
CA ASN A 208 1.69 15.14 14.58
C ASN A 208 1.02 15.37 15.96
N GLY A 209 1.45 14.69 17.00
CA GLY A 209 0.92 14.89 18.36
C GLY A 209 -0.57 14.54 18.51
N GLY A 210 -1.04 13.54 17.78
CA GLY A 210 -2.42 13.05 17.85
C GLY A 210 -3.42 13.78 16.95
N ARG A 211 -3.00 14.77 16.17
CA ARG A 211 -3.89 15.53 15.27
C ARG A 211 -4.13 14.78 13.96
N TYR A 212 -5.39 14.63 13.58
CA TYR A 212 -5.75 14.08 12.27
C TYR A 212 -5.39 15.05 11.14
N VAL A 213 -4.77 14.54 10.10
CA VAL A 213 -4.50 15.28 8.85
C VAL A 213 -5.55 15.04 7.79
N PHE A 214 -6.37 13.99 7.98
CA PHE A 214 -7.40 13.55 7.04
C PHE A 214 -8.50 12.81 7.81
N GLU A 215 -9.76 13.17 7.56
CA GLU A 215 -10.89 12.60 8.30
C GLU A 215 -11.51 11.35 7.65
N GLY A 216 -11.13 11.03 6.43
CA GLY A 216 -11.57 9.83 5.71
C GLY A 216 -12.20 10.12 4.35
N ASN A 217 -12.59 9.03 3.67
CA ASN A 217 -13.04 9.06 2.28
C ASN A 217 -14.41 9.73 2.07
N PHE A 218 -15.11 10.07 3.12
CA PHE A 218 -16.49 10.56 3.02
C PHE A 218 -16.57 12.02 2.63
N ASN A 219 -15.74 12.85 3.26
CA ASN A 219 -15.68 14.28 3.02
C ASN A 219 -14.21 14.69 2.92
N TYR A 220 -13.76 15.01 1.72
CA TYR A 220 -12.44 15.56 1.52
C TYR A 220 -12.50 16.80 0.62
N THR A 221 -11.58 17.71 0.84
CA THR A 221 -11.46 19.00 0.17
C THR A 221 -10.30 18.98 -0.82
N SER A 222 -10.18 20.02 -1.65
CA SER A 222 -9.01 20.23 -2.48
C SER A 222 -7.72 20.41 -1.64
N SER A 223 -7.83 20.99 -0.44
CA SER A 223 -6.73 21.10 0.51
C SER A 223 -6.24 19.73 0.99
N ASP A 224 -7.14 18.77 1.19
CA ASP A 224 -6.76 17.41 1.60
C ASP A 224 -6.02 16.67 0.49
N ILE A 225 -6.40 16.91 -0.78
CA ILE A 225 -5.66 16.38 -1.93
C ILE A 225 -4.23 16.89 -1.91
N VAL A 226 -4.05 18.20 -1.78
CA VAL A 226 -2.71 18.82 -1.72
C VAL A 226 -1.89 18.28 -0.54
N LYS A 227 -2.48 18.16 0.65
CA LYS A 227 -1.81 17.56 1.81
C LYS A 227 -1.39 16.11 1.54
N SER A 228 -2.28 15.31 0.95
CA SER A 228 -1.99 13.92 0.59
C SER A 228 -0.80 13.81 -0.35
N GLU A 229 -0.72 14.66 -1.36
CA GLU A 229 0.40 14.72 -2.31
C GLU A 229 1.70 15.14 -1.64
N ILE A 230 1.67 16.18 -0.80
CA ILE A 230 2.85 16.67 -0.09
C ILE A 230 3.39 15.59 0.87
N TYR A 231 2.53 14.95 1.66
CA TYR A 231 2.97 13.85 2.53
C TYR A 231 3.52 12.68 1.73
N TYR A 232 2.88 12.34 0.59
CA TYR A 232 3.33 11.23 -0.25
C TYR A 232 4.73 11.49 -0.82
N VAL A 233 4.93 12.63 -1.46
CA VAL A 233 6.19 12.97 -2.13
C VAL A 233 7.37 13.19 -1.17
N ASN A 234 7.11 13.48 0.10
CA ASN A 234 8.16 13.65 1.11
C ASN A 234 8.54 12.34 1.83
N ASN A 235 7.78 11.26 1.64
CA ASN A 235 7.98 10.03 2.42
C ASN A 235 8.13 8.78 1.56
N PHE A 236 7.48 8.71 0.41
CA PHE A 236 7.49 7.53 -0.45
C PHE A 236 8.05 7.81 -1.83
N ILE A 237 8.67 6.79 -2.43
CA ILE A 237 9.06 6.79 -3.84
C ILE A 237 8.44 5.54 -4.50
N PRO A 238 7.50 5.70 -5.45
CA PRO A 238 6.84 4.57 -6.09
C PRO A 238 7.69 3.93 -7.19
N PHE A 239 7.69 2.60 -7.20
CA PHE A 239 8.30 1.80 -8.26
C PHE A 239 7.29 0.85 -8.89
N ASP A 240 7.39 0.65 -10.19
CA ASP A 240 6.66 -0.41 -10.87
C ASP A 240 7.23 -1.79 -10.48
N THR A 241 6.36 -2.79 -10.44
CA THR A 241 6.76 -4.15 -10.08
C THR A 241 7.91 -4.68 -10.92
N LYS A 242 7.92 -4.37 -12.23
CA LYS A 242 8.97 -4.82 -13.16
C LYS A 242 10.30 -4.13 -12.92
N GLU A 243 10.29 -2.86 -12.50
CA GLU A 243 11.51 -2.10 -12.20
C GLU A 243 12.29 -2.70 -11.04
N ILE A 244 11.59 -3.19 -10.03
CA ILE A 244 12.19 -3.76 -8.81
C ILE A 244 12.26 -5.27 -8.79
N GLY A 245 11.92 -5.95 -9.89
CA GLY A 245 11.97 -7.41 -9.97
C GLY A 245 10.94 -8.14 -9.09
N PHE A 246 9.78 -7.53 -8.85
CA PHE A 246 8.76 -8.00 -7.92
C PHE A 246 7.51 -8.51 -8.64
N CYS A 247 6.88 -9.55 -8.10
CA CYS A 247 5.64 -10.12 -8.61
C CYS A 247 4.62 -10.36 -7.49
N TRP A 248 3.39 -9.93 -7.74
CA TRP A 248 2.21 -10.29 -6.94
C TRP A 248 1.12 -10.89 -7.84
N PRO A 249 1.03 -12.23 -7.96
CA PRO A 249 0.19 -12.89 -8.95
C PRO A 249 -1.31 -12.69 -8.74
N LYS A 250 -1.74 -12.59 -7.48
CA LYS A 250 -3.16 -12.64 -7.08
C LYS A 250 -4.05 -11.63 -7.79
N HIS A 251 -3.54 -10.43 -8.05
CA HIS A 251 -4.31 -9.33 -8.65
C HIS A 251 -3.67 -8.75 -9.92
N SER A 252 -2.80 -9.51 -10.57
CA SER A 252 -2.12 -9.06 -11.80
C SER A 252 -3.10 -8.60 -12.87
N LYS A 253 -4.21 -9.34 -13.09
CA LYS A 253 -5.26 -8.98 -14.05
C LYS A 253 -5.97 -7.67 -13.69
N HIS A 254 -6.29 -7.43 -12.40
CA HIS A 254 -6.92 -6.20 -11.93
C HIS A 254 -5.99 -4.99 -12.07
N TYR A 255 -4.71 -5.17 -11.82
CA TYR A 255 -3.70 -4.14 -12.01
C TYR A 255 -3.63 -3.68 -13.46
N PHE A 256 -3.53 -4.61 -14.41
CA PHE A 256 -3.45 -4.28 -15.83
C PHE A 256 -4.73 -3.62 -16.36
N ASN A 257 -5.91 -4.07 -15.95
CA ASN A 257 -7.17 -3.62 -16.54
C ASN A 257 -7.70 -2.31 -15.91
N LYS A 258 -7.64 -2.15 -14.59
CA LYS A 258 -8.31 -1.03 -13.89
C LYS A 258 -7.41 -0.28 -12.90
N GLY A 259 -6.43 -0.94 -12.31
CA GLY A 259 -5.55 -0.35 -11.30
C GLY A 259 -4.55 0.64 -11.87
N ARG A 260 -4.02 0.35 -13.05
CA ARG A 260 -2.90 1.08 -13.66
C ARG A 260 -3.17 2.57 -13.95
N LEU A 261 -4.42 2.95 -14.19
CA LEU A 261 -4.82 4.35 -14.38
C LEU A 261 -5.03 5.11 -13.07
N SER A 262 -5.17 4.40 -11.95
CA SER A 262 -5.49 5.01 -10.66
C SER A 262 -4.32 5.10 -9.68
N ILE A 263 -3.15 4.68 -10.09
CA ILE A 263 -1.96 4.63 -9.23
C ILE A 263 -0.99 5.74 -9.56
N TYR A 264 -0.14 6.07 -8.58
CA TYR A 264 1.04 6.86 -8.81
C TYR A 264 2.06 6.08 -9.66
N ARG A 265 2.64 6.76 -10.63
CA ARG A 265 3.84 6.30 -11.34
C ARG A 265 5.04 7.15 -10.91
N ARG A 266 6.23 6.72 -11.29
CA ARG A 266 7.43 7.49 -11.01
C ARG A 266 7.41 8.88 -11.64
N ASP A 267 6.94 9.00 -12.89
CA ASP A 267 6.77 10.29 -13.58
C ASP A 267 5.78 11.23 -12.87
N ASP A 268 4.70 10.70 -12.26
CA ASP A 268 3.80 11.48 -11.42
C ASP A 268 4.53 11.98 -10.16
N TRP A 269 5.30 11.09 -9.52
CA TRP A 269 6.07 11.42 -8.33
C TRP A 269 7.13 12.51 -8.61
N ILE A 270 7.86 12.42 -9.73
CA ILE A 270 8.82 13.44 -10.16
C ILE A 270 8.11 14.79 -10.32
N ASN A 271 6.92 14.81 -10.90
CA ASN A 271 6.14 16.04 -11.05
C ASN A 271 5.66 16.60 -9.71
N LEU A 272 5.27 15.75 -8.76
CA LEU A 272 4.96 16.20 -7.39
C LEU A 272 6.21 16.74 -6.68
N TYR A 273 7.36 16.10 -6.85
CA TYR A 273 8.63 16.55 -6.30
C TYR A 273 9.04 17.91 -6.87
N ARG A 274 8.95 18.08 -8.19
CA ARG A 274 9.17 19.38 -8.86
C ARG A 274 8.26 20.46 -8.30
N LYS A 275 6.96 20.16 -8.21
CA LYS A 275 5.94 21.12 -7.77
C LYS A 275 6.09 21.56 -6.31
N TYR A 276 6.22 20.59 -5.41
CA TYR A 276 6.10 20.86 -3.98
C TYR A 276 7.43 21.00 -3.25
N VAL A 277 8.48 20.30 -3.71
CA VAL A 277 9.76 20.25 -2.98
C VAL A 277 10.78 21.22 -3.55
N ILE A 278 10.98 21.23 -4.86
CA ILE A 278 12.00 22.08 -5.50
C ILE A 278 11.41 23.28 -6.26
N HIS A 279 10.09 23.47 -6.21
CA HIS A 279 9.37 24.61 -6.80
C HIS A 279 9.70 24.87 -8.27
N LYS A 280 9.81 23.79 -9.07
CA LYS A 280 10.05 23.88 -10.51
C LYS A 280 8.76 23.61 -11.30
N PRO A 281 8.66 24.12 -12.55
CA PRO A 281 7.53 23.84 -13.43
C PRO A 281 7.30 22.34 -13.64
N ILE A 282 6.03 21.96 -13.76
CA ILE A 282 5.63 20.58 -14.07
C ILE A 282 5.76 20.38 -15.58
N GLU A 283 6.38 19.29 -15.97
CA GLU A 283 6.50 18.86 -17.36
C GLU A 283 5.72 17.56 -17.59
N TYR A 284 4.71 17.63 -18.44
CA TYR A 284 3.92 16.45 -18.79
C TYR A 284 4.41 15.84 -20.10
N SER A 285 4.85 14.60 -20.04
CA SER A 285 5.12 13.81 -21.24
C SER A 285 3.84 13.55 -22.05
N LEU A 286 3.97 13.21 -23.34
CA LEU A 286 2.84 12.81 -24.16
C LEU A 286 2.05 11.64 -23.52
N GLY A 287 2.76 10.65 -22.97
CA GLY A 287 2.14 9.52 -22.27
C GLY A 287 1.31 9.94 -21.06
N GLN A 288 1.78 10.93 -20.28
CA GLN A 288 1.01 11.46 -19.14
C GLN A 288 -0.23 12.22 -19.60
N ARG A 289 -0.16 12.98 -20.70
CA ARG A 289 -1.32 13.69 -21.28
C ARG A 289 -2.39 12.70 -21.76
N ILE A 290 -1.99 11.67 -22.52
CA ILE A 290 -2.90 10.60 -22.97
C ILE A 290 -3.54 9.90 -21.76
N ARG A 291 -2.75 9.56 -20.75
CA ARG A 291 -3.26 8.96 -19.52
C ARG A 291 -4.27 9.88 -18.81
N GLY A 292 -4.03 11.18 -18.80
CA GLY A 292 -4.96 12.18 -18.25
C GLY A 292 -6.32 12.14 -18.92
N LEU A 293 -6.35 12.04 -20.25
CA LEU A 293 -7.61 11.88 -21.02
C LEU A 293 -8.33 10.58 -20.67
N MET A 294 -7.60 9.46 -20.57
CA MET A 294 -8.18 8.17 -20.15
C MET A 294 -8.76 8.24 -18.73
N ILE A 295 -8.06 8.90 -17.81
CA ILE A 295 -8.55 9.11 -16.42
C ILE A 295 -9.83 9.93 -16.42
N THR A 296 -9.92 10.98 -17.25
CA THR A 296 -11.11 11.81 -17.38
C THR A 296 -12.31 11.00 -17.89
N SER A 297 -12.13 10.19 -18.92
CA SER A 297 -13.16 9.28 -19.42
C SER A 297 -13.62 8.29 -18.33
N MET A 298 -12.67 7.74 -17.56
CA MET A 298 -12.99 6.85 -16.45
C MET A 298 -13.75 7.56 -15.31
N LYS A 299 -13.46 8.84 -15.03
CA LYS A 299 -14.23 9.63 -14.05
C LYS A 299 -15.69 9.76 -14.45
N ILE A 300 -15.96 10.05 -15.74
CA ILE A 300 -17.32 10.13 -16.26
C ILE A 300 -18.02 8.78 -16.09
N TYR A 301 -17.39 7.68 -16.50
CA TYR A 301 -17.93 6.34 -16.31
C TYR A 301 -18.26 6.06 -14.83
N PHE A 302 -17.33 6.37 -13.91
CA PHE A 302 -17.54 6.14 -12.48
C PHE A 302 -18.64 7.03 -11.90
N LEU A 303 -18.80 8.26 -12.39
CA LEU A 303 -19.90 9.14 -12.00
C LEU A 303 -21.25 8.50 -12.37
N ILE A 304 -21.42 8.08 -13.62
CA ILE A 304 -22.65 7.41 -14.10
C ILE A 304 -22.90 6.12 -13.29
N ARG A 305 -21.86 5.29 -13.12
CA ARG A 305 -21.94 4.08 -12.30
C ARG A 305 -22.40 4.37 -10.87
N ASN A 306 -21.83 5.38 -10.22
CA ASN A 306 -22.18 5.75 -8.86
C ASN A 306 -23.62 6.29 -8.75
N MET A 307 -24.11 7.00 -9.75
CA MET A 307 -25.51 7.40 -9.84
C MET A 307 -26.43 6.17 -9.89
N LEU A 308 -26.14 5.20 -10.74
CA LEU A 308 -26.91 3.95 -10.85
C LEU A 308 -26.87 3.12 -9.55
N LEU A 309 -25.71 3.02 -8.91
CA LEU A 309 -25.54 2.28 -7.66
C LEU A 309 -26.23 2.92 -6.44
N ARG A 310 -26.84 4.10 -6.56
CA ARG A 310 -27.72 4.66 -5.53
C ARG A 310 -28.99 3.85 -5.36
N PHE A 311 -29.49 3.26 -6.42
CA PHE A 311 -30.67 2.40 -6.38
C PHE A 311 -30.35 1.07 -5.69
N ARG A 312 -31.09 0.73 -4.62
CA ARG A 312 -30.86 -0.48 -3.82
C ARG A 312 -30.92 -1.77 -4.66
N PHE A 313 -31.84 -1.80 -5.63
CA PHE A 313 -31.98 -2.91 -6.56
C PHE A 313 -30.71 -3.14 -7.39
N VAL A 314 -30.21 -2.06 -8.01
CA VAL A 314 -28.99 -2.11 -8.85
C VAL A 314 -27.78 -2.57 -8.03
N ARG A 315 -27.62 -2.07 -6.80
CA ARG A 315 -26.55 -2.53 -5.89
C ARG A 315 -26.64 -4.02 -5.60
N ARG A 316 -27.81 -4.53 -5.28
CA ARG A 316 -28.01 -5.96 -5.00
C ARG A 316 -27.71 -6.82 -6.22
N LEU A 317 -28.16 -6.40 -7.39
CA LEU A 317 -27.89 -7.11 -8.65
C LEU A 317 -26.40 -7.13 -8.96
N THR A 318 -25.72 -5.98 -8.88
CA THR A 318 -24.29 -5.85 -9.11
C THR A 318 -23.48 -6.73 -8.13
N TYR A 319 -23.85 -6.71 -6.85
CA TYR A 319 -23.20 -7.58 -5.87
C TYR A 319 -23.35 -9.06 -6.20
N ARG A 320 -24.56 -9.51 -6.57
CA ARG A 320 -24.80 -10.91 -6.94
C ARG A 320 -23.98 -11.35 -8.16
N LEU A 321 -23.87 -10.47 -9.16
CA LEU A 321 -23.21 -10.80 -10.44
C LEU A 321 -21.68 -10.75 -10.35
N PHE A 322 -21.09 -9.86 -9.56
CA PHE A 322 -19.66 -9.56 -9.60
C PHE A 322 -18.88 -9.93 -8.34
N VAL A 323 -19.53 -9.99 -7.17
CA VAL A 323 -18.83 -10.28 -5.90
C VAL A 323 -18.98 -11.75 -5.48
N LYS A 324 -20.10 -12.38 -5.80
CA LYS A 324 -20.35 -13.81 -5.47
C LYS A 324 -19.58 -14.81 -6.36
N ARG A 325 -18.91 -14.33 -7.44
CA ARG A 325 -18.15 -15.15 -8.39
C ARG A 325 -16.63 -15.02 -8.25
N GLY A 326 -16.13 -14.29 -7.28
CA GLY A 326 -14.73 -14.18 -6.86
C GLY A 326 -14.59 -14.79 -5.45
#